data_e0a2303062fc40ac9f5b077ec044c138
#
_entry.id   e0a2303062fc40ac9f5b077ec044c138
#
_cell.length_a   1.000
_cell.length_b   1.000
_cell.length_c   1.000
_cell.angle_alpha   90.00
_cell.angle_beta   90.00
_cell.angle_gamma   90.00
#
_symmetry.space_group_name_H-M   'P 1'
#
loop_
_entity.id
_entity.type
_entity.pdbx_description
1 polymer ?
#
loop_
_entity_poly.entity_id
_entity_poly.type
_entity_poly.pdbx_seq_one_letter_code
_entity_poly.pdbx_strand_id
1 'polypeptide(L)'
;MTQKITVLYAVLLSMALWGCGGGGSSDSVSDKVWYVVGVSIPMSNTTPRSCKLDVDTFADTCADGEFLLDHTTPATFTLTRVDTNTDPGTLALENYTIQYVPMNPNSPVIPSLTVYHTQQLKEGDNTVTLEVMDVERKTTFAALFNSGQQSMTILPVGYTAAYTFNGHNSYGQSWTYHAQAPIFVGEYNECVPCN
;
A
#
# COMPACT_ATOMS: atom_id res chain seq x y z
N MET A 1 -12.11 -31.33 -39.16
CA MET A 1 -12.23 -31.50 -37.70
C MET A 1 -11.03 -30.92 -36.92
N THR A 2 -10.28 -30.00 -37.50
CA THR A 2 -8.98 -29.51 -36.97
C THR A 2 -8.99 -28.05 -36.46
N GLN A 3 -10.13 -27.37 -36.52
CA GLN A 3 -10.19 -25.94 -36.20
C GLN A 3 -10.64 -25.61 -34.74
N LYS A 4 -11.06 -26.61 -33.96
CA LYS A 4 -11.54 -26.42 -32.59
C LYS A 4 -10.47 -26.61 -31.51
N ILE A 5 -9.29 -27.11 -31.85
CA ILE A 5 -8.21 -27.38 -30.88
C ILE A 5 -7.30 -26.18 -30.71
N THR A 6 -7.18 -25.30 -31.71
CA THR A 6 -6.26 -24.16 -31.68
C THR A 6 -6.75 -23.02 -30.74
N VAL A 7 -8.06 -22.89 -30.54
CA VAL A 7 -8.62 -21.84 -29.66
C VAL A 7 -8.47 -22.19 -28.17
N LEU A 8 -8.42 -23.49 -27.85
CA LEU A 8 -8.28 -23.91 -26.42
C LEU A 8 -6.88 -23.70 -25.87
N TYR A 9 -5.85 -23.74 -26.74
CA TYR A 9 -4.46 -23.48 -26.30
C TYR A 9 -4.16 -22.02 -26.11
N ALA A 10 -4.83 -21.10 -26.80
CA ALA A 10 -4.64 -19.67 -26.64
C ALA A 10 -5.23 -19.12 -25.31
N VAL A 11 -6.28 -19.75 -24.79
CA VAL A 11 -6.91 -19.35 -23.51
C VAL A 11 -6.13 -19.87 -22.30
N LEU A 12 -5.42 -21.00 -22.43
CA LEU A 12 -4.63 -21.58 -21.33
C LEU A 12 -3.28 -20.88 -21.12
N LEU A 13 -2.75 -20.18 -22.15
CA LEU A 13 -1.48 -19.45 -22.02
C LEU A 13 -1.64 -18.06 -21.38
N SER A 14 -2.85 -17.52 -21.32
CA SER A 14 -3.10 -16.20 -20.71
C SER A 14 -3.28 -16.23 -19.19
N MET A 15 -3.38 -17.41 -18.56
CA MET A 15 -3.53 -17.53 -17.09
C MET A 15 -2.22 -17.81 -16.34
N ALA A 16 -1.08 -17.93 -17.03
CA ALA A 16 0.19 -18.30 -16.43
C ALA A 16 1.07 -17.09 -16.00
N LEU A 17 0.60 -15.85 -16.13
CA LEU A 17 1.38 -14.64 -15.82
C LEU A 17 0.99 -13.94 -14.51
N TRP A 18 0.14 -14.55 -13.69
CA TRP A 18 -0.09 -14.06 -12.33
C TRP A 18 0.82 -14.79 -11.37
N GLY A 19 2.12 -14.62 -11.62
CA GLY A 19 3.19 -15.10 -10.76
C GLY A 19 3.13 -14.37 -9.43
N CYS A 20 2.93 -15.16 -8.40
CA CYS A 20 3.14 -14.82 -7.00
C CYS A 20 4.57 -14.31 -6.81
N GLY A 21 4.73 -13.02 -6.61
CA GLY A 21 6.00 -12.38 -6.28
C GLY A 21 5.69 -11.00 -5.72
N GLY A 22 5.94 -10.81 -4.42
CA GLY A 22 5.90 -9.49 -3.82
C GLY A 22 6.94 -8.59 -4.49
N GLY A 23 6.49 -7.80 -5.43
CA GLY A 23 7.29 -6.82 -6.12
C GLY A 23 6.33 -5.85 -6.78
N GLY A 24 6.52 -4.56 -6.48
CA GLY A 24 5.73 -3.52 -7.08
C GLY A 24 5.67 -3.68 -8.60
N SER A 25 4.47 -3.63 -9.16
CA SER A 25 4.29 -3.56 -10.60
C SER A 25 4.92 -2.24 -11.08
N SER A 26 5.93 -2.33 -11.93
CA SER A 26 6.46 -1.19 -12.64
C SER A 26 5.48 -0.83 -13.76
N ASP A 27 4.49 0.00 -13.49
CA ASP A 27 3.76 0.66 -14.55
C ASP A 27 4.65 1.76 -15.11
N SER A 28 5.02 1.62 -16.38
CA SER A 28 5.74 2.66 -17.11
C SER A 28 4.85 3.89 -17.20
N VAL A 29 5.22 4.92 -16.49
CA VAL A 29 4.58 6.24 -16.59
C VAL A 29 4.80 6.79 -17.99
N SER A 30 3.71 7.24 -18.64
CA SER A 30 3.62 7.63 -20.04
C SER A 30 4.70 8.61 -20.53
N ASP A 31 5.19 8.33 -21.71
CA ASP A 31 5.79 9.09 -22.83
C ASP A 31 6.78 10.23 -22.58
N LYS A 32 6.98 10.76 -21.38
CA LYS A 32 7.95 11.85 -21.14
C LYS A 32 8.59 11.82 -19.74
N VAL A 33 8.49 10.74 -19.01
CA VAL A 33 9.13 10.64 -17.70
C VAL A 33 10.52 10.03 -17.86
N TRP A 34 11.51 10.79 -17.44
CA TRP A 34 12.91 10.44 -17.51
C TRP A 34 13.36 9.41 -16.46
N TYR A 35 12.43 8.98 -15.59
CA TYR A 35 12.66 8.00 -14.54
C TYR A 35 11.73 6.80 -14.64
N VAL A 36 12.28 5.62 -14.39
CA VAL A 36 11.50 4.46 -13.95
C VAL A 36 11.37 4.57 -12.43
N VAL A 37 10.15 4.52 -11.93
CA VAL A 37 9.85 4.59 -10.50
C VAL A 37 9.54 3.19 -10.00
N GLY A 38 10.25 2.74 -8.97
CA GLY A 38 9.92 1.56 -8.19
C GLY A 38 9.48 1.97 -6.80
N VAL A 39 8.48 1.32 -6.23
CA VAL A 39 8.06 1.52 -4.83
C VAL A 39 8.10 0.20 -4.09
N SER A 40 8.86 0.15 -3.01
CA SER A 40 8.88 -0.97 -2.07
C SER A 40 8.23 -0.52 -0.77
N ILE A 41 7.12 -1.16 -0.42
CA ILE A 41 6.46 -1.01 0.87
C ILE A 41 6.77 -2.29 1.66
N PRO A 42 7.30 -2.19 2.90
CA PRO A 42 7.58 -3.38 3.70
C PRO A 42 6.32 -4.23 3.82
N MET A 43 6.44 -5.52 3.53
CA MET A 43 5.33 -6.45 3.71
C MET A 43 5.20 -6.81 5.19
N SER A 44 3.96 -6.98 5.66
CA SER A 44 3.71 -7.64 6.94
C SER A 44 4.36 -9.01 6.91
N ASN A 45 5.27 -9.28 7.84
CA ASN A 45 5.75 -10.63 8.02
C ASN A 45 4.60 -11.47 8.58
N THR A 46 4.46 -12.70 8.10
CA THR A 46 3.42 -13.67 8.49
C THR A 46 3.44 -14.10 9.97
N THR A 47 4.33 -13.51 10.77
CA THR A 47 4.33 -13.65 12.24
C THR A 47 3.39 -12.61 12.85
N PRO A 48 2.54 -13.00 13.83
CA PRO A 48 1.46 -12.14 14.37
C PRO A 48 1.92 -10.92 15.18
N ARG A 49 3.11 -10.39 14.95
CA ARG A 49 3.69 -9.21 15.61
C ARG A 49 4.60 -8.39 14.70
N SER A 50 4.29 -8.33 13.40
CA SER A 50 5.02 -7.43 12.53
C SER A 50 4.43 -6.02 12.63
N CYS A 51 5.00 -5.20 13.47
CA CYS A 51 4.62 -3.81 13.71
C CYS A 51 4.70 -2.88 12.47
N LYS A 52 4.96 -3.42 11.28
CA LYS A 52 5.15 -2.57 10.08
C LYS A 52 3.92 -2.42 9.22
N LEU A 53 3.04 -3.43 9.18
CA LEU A 53 1.81 -3.40 8.38
C LEU A 53 0.61 -4.01 9.11
N ASP A 54 0.79 -4.47 10.36
CA ASP A 54 -0.31 -4.89 11.21
C ASP A 54 -0.88 -3.66 11.90
N VAL A 55 -2.12 -3.33 11.56
CA VAL A 55 -2.76 -2.10 12.01
C VAL A 55 -3.61 -2.40 13.24
N ASP A 56 -3.20 -1.89 14.39
CA ASP A 56 -4.01 -1.92 15.58
C ASP A 56 -5.13 -0.87 15.50
N THR A 57 -6.36 -1.31 15.71
CA THR A 57 -7.56 -0.47 15.67
C THR A 57 -8.24 -0.31 17.00
N PHE A 58 -7.75 -0.97 18.04
CA PHE A 58 -8.24 -0.85 19.39
C PHE A 58 -7.27 -0.04 20.25
N ALA A 59 -7.80 0.77 21.16
CA ALA A 59 -6.96 1.54 22.04
C ALA A 59 -6.37 0.64 23.13
N ASP A 60 -5.04 0.63 23.23
CA ASP A 60 -4.32 -0.05 24.29
C ASP A 60 -4.18 0.82 25.53
N THR A 61 -4.43 0.23 26.69
CA THR A 61 -4.12 0.87 27.97
C THR A 61 -2.69 0.51 28.38
N CYS A 62 -1.77 1.37 28.07
CA CYS A 62 -0.37 1.21 28.46
C CYS A 62 -0.07 1.88 29.81
N ALA A 63 1.13 1.63 30.37
CA ALA A 63 1.55 2.25 31.62
C ALA A 63 1.53 3.80 31.59
N ASP A 64 1.72 4.39 30.40
CA ASP A 64 1.76 5.83 30.18
C ASP A 64 0.42 6.42 29.69
N GLY A 65 -0.64 5.61 29.58
CA GLY A 65 -1.98 6.03 29.16
C GLY A 65 -2.59 5.15 28.08
N GLU A 66 -3.70 5.62 27.51
CA GLU A 66 -4.39 5.00 26.39
C GLU A 66 -3.85 5.57 25.07
N PHE A 67 -3.43 4.71 24.15
CA PHE A 67 -2.86 5.12 22.87
C PHE A 67 -3.67 4.53 21.70
N LEU A 68 -4.04 5.39 20.78
CA LEU A 68 -4.50 5.03 19.44
C LEU A 68 -3.92 6.08 18.48
N LEU A 69 -2.87 5.71 17.76
CA LEU A 69 -2.14 6.62 16.90
C LEU A 69 -2.37 6.27 15.42
N ASP A 70 -2.09 7.23 14.54
CA ASP A 70 -2.02 6.96 13.11
C ASP A 70 -0.97 5.89 12.83
N HIS A 71 -1.33 4.92 11.99
CA HIS A 71 -0.40 3.87 11.60
C HIS A 71 0.43 4.32 10.40
N THR A 72 1.75 4.32 10.55
CA THR A 72 2.68 4.74 9.50
C THR A 72 3.69 3.65 9.16
N THR A 73 4.17 3.64 7.91
CA THR A 73 5.24 2.72 7.48
C THR A 73 6.23 3.46 6.57
N PRO A 74 7.54 3.16 6.66
CA PRO A 74 8.50 3.64 5.68
C PRO A 74 8.30 2.93 4.34
N ALA A 75 8.26 3.67 3.24
CA ALA A 75 8.32 3.13 1.88
C ALA A 75 9.60 3.63 1.19
N THR A 76 10.17 2.79 0.34
CA THR A 76 11.33 3.17 -0.46
C THR A 76 10.90 3.40 -1.90
N PHE A 77 11.11 4.61 -2.40
CA PHE A 77 10.94 4.98 -3.80
C PHE A 77 12.30 4.93 -4.48
N THR A 78 12.48 4.02 -5.41
CA THR A 78 13.70 3.90 -6.21
C THR A 78 13.47 4.55 -7.57
N LEU A 79 14.21 5.63 -7.87
CA LEU A 79 14.16 6.33 -9.14
C LEU A 79 15.37 5.95 -9.98
N THR A 80 15.13 5.28 -11.11
CA THR A 80 16.17 4.92 -12.07
C THR A 80 16.05 5.77 -13.31
N ARG A 81 17.11 6.50 -13.65
CA ARG A 81 17.16 7.36 -14.83
C ARG A 81 17.15 6.54 -16.11
N VAL A 82 16.30 6.93 -17.06
CA VAL A 82 16.17 6.23 -18.36
C VAL A 82 17.23 6.68 -19.36
N ASP A 83 17.56 7.98 -19.39
CA ASP A 83 18.54 8.55 -20.30
C ASP A 83 19.58 9.38 -19.55
N THR A 84 20.85 9.04 -19.71
CA THR A 84 21.97 9.71 -19.03
C THR A 84 22.36 11.05 -19.66
N ASN A 85 21.87 11.35 -20.86
CA ASN A 85 22.27 12.55 -21.62
C ASN A 85 21.35 13.76 -21.36
N THR A 86 20.19 13.55 -20.75
CA THR A 86 19.22 14.60 -20.48
C THR A 86 19.05 14.80 -18.98
N ASP A 87 19.02 16.04 -18.50
CA ASP A 87 18.71 16.32 -17.11
C ASP A 87 17.22 15.97 -16.84
N PRO A 88 16.93 14.95 -16.03
CA PRO A 88 15.54 14.55 -15.78
C PRO A 88 14.83 15.49 -14.81
N GLY A 89 15.55 16.41 -14.15
CA GLY A 89 15.03 17.21 -13.06
C GLY A 89 14.74 16.38 -11.81
N THR A 90 13.85 16.88 -10.97
CA THR A 90 13.37 16.18 -9.75
C THR A 90 11.92 15.78 -9.91
N LEU A 91 11.50 14.70 -9.26
CA LEU A 91 10.09 14.37 -9.08
C LEU A 91 9.61 14.89 -7.73
N ALA A 92 8.42 15.47 -7.69
CA ALA A 92 7.73 15.79 -6.44
C ALA A 92 6.57 14.82 -6.25
N LEU A 93 6.53 14.12 -5.11
CA LEU A 93 5.34 13.44 -4.62
C LEU A 93 4.46 14.49 -3.96
N GLU A 94 3.18 14.59 -4.33
CA GLU A 94 2.25 15.59 -3.79
C GLU A 94 1.17 14.99 -2.91
N ASN A 95 0.68 13.82 -3.30
CA ASN A 95 -0.32 13.10 -2.53
C ASN A 95 -0.30 11.62 -2.89
N TYR A 96 -0.97 10.85 -2.05
CA TYR A 96 -1.33 9.49 -2.37
C TYR A 96 -2.71 9.13 -1.80
N THR A 97 -3.36 8.20 -2.46
CA THR A 97 -4.62 7.63 -2.01
C THR A 97 -4.44 6.15 -1.74
N ILE A 98 -5.03 5.66 -0.65
CA ILE A 98 -5.07 4.24 -0.29
C ILE A 98 -6.51 3.76 -0.41
N GLN A 99 -6.71 2.68 -1.16
CA GLN A 99 -7.95 1.91 -1.17
C GLN A 99 -7.71 0.59 -0.43
N TYR A 100 -8.57 0.28 0.53
CA TYR A 100 -8.49 -0.95 1.31
C TYR A 100 -9.38 -2.00 0.67
N VAL A 101 -8.79 -2.88 -0.13
CA VAL A 101 -9.50 -3.96 -0.82
C VAL A 101 -9.54 -5.18 0.10
N PRO A 102 -10.71 -5.61 0.59
CA PRO A 102 -10.80 -6.73 1.50
C PRO A 102 -10.38 -8.04 0.81
N MET A 103 -9.58 -8.85 1.50
CA MET A 103 -9.20 -10.18 1.02
C MET A 103 -10.35 -11.19 1.14
N ASN A 104 -11.31 -10.90 2.02
CA ASN A 104 -12.55 -11.68 2.15
C ASN A 104 -13.74 -10.75 1.86
N PRO A 105 -14.69 -11.11 0.97
CA PRO A 105 -15.82 -10.26 0.60
C PRO A 105 -16.77 -9.93 1.76
N ASN A 106 -16.72 -10.69 2.86
CA ASN A 106 -17.51 -10.43 4.07
C ASN A 106 -16.80 -9.52 5.08
N SER A 107 -15.59 -9.09 4.79
CA SER A 107 -14.84 -8.17 5.67
C SER A 107 -15.47 -6.78 5.68
N PRO A 108 -15.36 -6.04 6.79
CA PRO A 108 -15.82 -4.65 6.88
C PRO A 108 -15.21 -3.79 5.77
N VAL A 109 -15.98 -2.84 5.27
CA VAL A 109 -15.48 -1.85 4.30
C VAL A 109 -14.76 -0.73 5.07
N ILE A 110 -13.50 -0.47 4.71
CA ILE A 110 -12.74 0.66 5.21
C ILE A 110 -12.75 1.76 4.14
N PRO A 111 -13.18 2.99 4.48
CA PRO A 111 -13.16 4.11 3.54
C PRO A 111 -11.73 4.42 3.08
N SER A 112 -11.57 4.84 1.82
CA SER A 112 -10.26 5.23 1.27
C SER A 112 -9.65 6.41 2.05
N LEU A 113 -8.33 6.45 2.12
CA LEU A 113 -7.55 7.52 2.74
C LEU A 113 -6.82 8.29 1.63
N THR A 114 -6.90 9.63 1.66
CA THR A 114 -6.06 10.50 0.81
C THR A 114 -5.19 11.35 1.71
N VAL A 115 -3.87 11.25 1.50
CA VAL A 115 -2.86 11.99 2.26
C VAL A 115 -2.16 12.97 1.33
N TYR A 116 -2.13 14.24 1.71
CA TYR A 116 -1.36 15.28 1.05
C TYR A 116 0.01 15.35 1.67
N HIS A 117 1.03 15.06 0.89
CA HIS A 117 2.39 14.95 1.36
C HIS A 117 3.35 15.43 0.25
N THR A 118 3.99 16.56 0.47
CA THR A 118 4.93 17.10 -0.53
C THR A 118 6.36 16.73 -0.18
N GLN A 119 6.96 15.86 -1.01
CA GLN A 119 8.35 15.47 -0.88
C GLN A 119 9.03 15.41 -2.25
N GLN A 120 10.21 16.01 -2.35
CA GLN A 120 11.03 15.85 -3.55
C GLN A 120 11.77 14.51 -3.52
N LEU A 121 11.67 13.79 -4.63
CA LEU A 121 12.36 12.53 -4.87
C LEU A 121 13.52 12.77 -5.84
N LYS A 122 14.68 12.18 -5.52
CA LYS A 122 15.91 12.27 -6.30
C LYS A 122 16.23 10.92 -6.91
N GLU A 123 17.14 10.92 -7.90
CA GLU A 123 17.70 9.67 -8.43
C GLU A 123 18.25 8.78 -7.30
N GLY A 124 18.01 7.48 -7.40
CA GLY A 124 18.32 6.49 -6.36
C GLY A 124 17.17 6.28 -5.38
N ASP A 125 17.51 5.80 -4.19
CA ASP A 125 16.54 5.44 -3.16
C ASP A 125 16.13 6.65 -2.31
N ASN A 126 14.82 6.80 -2.12
CA ASN A 126 14.21 7.83 -1.28
C ASN A 126 13.28 7.16 -0.27
N THR A 127 13.45 7.44 1.01
CA THR A 127 12.53 6.96 2.04
C THR A 127 11.42 7.97 2.26
N VAL A 128 10.18 7.50 2.18
CA VAL A 128 8.96 8.28 2.43
C VAL A 128 8.18 7.58 3.55
N THR A 129 7.82 8.30 4.60
CA THR A 129 6.93 7.76 5.62
C THR A 129 5.50 7.89 5.12
N LEU A 130 4.84 6.75 4.92
CA LEU A 130 3.43 6.69 4.51
C LEU A 130 2.55 6.51 5.73
N GLU A 131 1.49 7.30 5.83
CA GLU A 131 0.37 7.01 6.70
C GLU A 131 -0.45 5.89 6.07
N VAL A 132 -0.61 4.78 6.77
CA VAL A 132 -1.31 3.59 6.28
C VAL A 132 -2.78 3.63 6.69
N MET A 133 -3.07 4.09 7.91
CA MET A 133 -4.43 4.23 8.44
C MET A 133 -4.44 5.26 9.57
N ASP A 134 -5.34 6.23 9.49
CA ASP A 134 -5.54 7.24 10.51
C ASP A 134 -6.40 6.74 11.68
N VAL A 135 -6.39 7.49 12.78
CA VAL A 135 -7.18 7.19 13.99
C VAL A 135 -8.68 7.17 13.70
N GLU A 136 -9.18 8.01 12.79
CA GLU A 136 -10.62 8.04 12.46
C GLU A 136 -11.08 6.72 11.86
N ARG A 137 -10.30 6.16 10.91
CA ARG A 137 -10.60 4.86 10.28
C ARG A 137 -10.45 3.72 11.25
N LYS A 138 -9.42 3.76 12.11
CA LYS A 138 -9.23 2.79 13.19
C LYS A 138 -10.43 2.76 14.13
N THR A 139 -10.85 3.92 14.62
CA THR A 139 -12.01 4.05 15.53
C THR A 139 -13.29 3.58 14.87
N THR A 140 -13.53 3.94 13.60
CA THR A 140 -14.71 3.50 12.86
C THR A 140 -14.71 1.99 12.67
N PHE A 141 -13.57 1.39 12.34
CA PHE A 141 -13.43 -0.06 12.23
C PHE A 141 -13.71 -0.76 13.57
N ALA A 142 -13.09 -0.34 14.66
CA ALA A 142 -13.29 -0.89 15.99
C ALA A 142 -14.76 -0.80 16.46
N ALA A 143 -15.46 0.29 16.11
CA ALA A 143 -16.86 0.48 16.47
C ALA A 143 -17.78 -0.61 15.89
N LEU A 144 -17.47 -1.19 14.73
CA LEU A 144 -18.24 -2.29 14.14
C LEU A 144 -18.19 -3.55 15.00
N PHE A 145 -17.07 -3.80 15.66
CA PHE A 145 -16.87 -4.94 16.54
C PHE A 145 -17.45 -4.67 17.94
N ASN A 146 -17.21 -3.49 18.49
CA ASN A 146 -17.73 -3.09 19.79
C ASN A 146 -19.25 -3.00 19.82
N SER A 147 -19.90 -2.66 18.70
CA SER A 147 -21.36 -2.67 18.57
C SER A 147 -21.97 -4.04 18.32
N GLY A 148 -21.15 -5.07 18.13
CA GLY A 148 -21.60 -6.43 17.79
C GLY A 148 -22.07 -6.60 16.34
N GLN A 149 -21.85 -5.61 15.47
CA GLN A 149 -22.14 -5.73 14.03
C GLN A 149 -21.18 -6.72 13.34
N GLN A 150 -19.99 -6.87 13.89
CA GLN A 150 -18.99 -7.84 13.48
C GLN A 150 -18.53 -8.69 14.66
N SER A 151 -18.12 -9.91 14.40
CA SER A 151 -17.61 -10.81 15.42
C SER A 151 -16.12 -10.64 15.63
N MET A 152 -15.67 -10.49 16.87
CA MET A 152 -14.24 -10.44 17.23
C MET A 152 -13.46 -11.68 16.77
N THR A 153 -14.13 -12.79 16.51
CA THR A 153 -13.50 -14.05 16.09
C THR A 153 -12.90 -14.01 14.68
N ILE A 154 -13.25 -13.00 13.88
CA ILE A 154 -12.69 -12.83 12.53
C ILE A 154 -11.39 -12.01 12.50
N LEU A 155 -11.02 -11.38 13.62
CA LEU A 155 -9.80 -10.61 13.72
C LEU A 155 -8.55 -11.51 13.76
N PRO A 156 -7.44 -11.10 13.14
CA PRO A 156 -7.28 -9.92 12.30
C PRO A 156 -7.88 -10.11 10.90
N VAL A 157 -8.37 -9.01 10.31
CA VAL A 157 -8.95 -8.99 8.95
C VAL A 157 -7.90 -8.55 7.94
N GLY A 158 -7.71 -9.35 6.87
CA GLY A 158 -6.76 -9.04 5.80
C GLY A 158 -7.33 -8.12 4.73
N TYR A 159 -6.53 -7.13 4.32
CA TYR A 159 -6.79 -6.22 3.19
C TYR A 159 -5.57 -6.12 2.29
N THR A 160 -5.80 -5.79 1.02
CA THR A 160 -4.78 -5.26 0.14
C THR A 160 -4.89 -3.74 0.16
N ALA A 161 -3.90 -3.05 0.71
CA ALA A 161 -3.78 -1.61 0.60
C ALA A 161 -3.26 -1.27 -0.80
N ALA A 162 -4.14 -0.72 -1.65
CA ALA A 162 -3.82 -0.31 -3.00
C ALA A 162 -3.51 1.19 -3.00
N TYR A 163 -2.26 1.53 -3.24
CA TYR A 163 -1.76 2.91 -3.25
C TYR A 163 -1.77 3.48 -4.66
N THR A 164 -2.22 4.72 -4.77
CA THR A 164 -2.07 5.55 -5.96
C THR A 164 -1.30 6.80 -5.56
N PHE A 165 -0.05 6.92 -6.01
CA PHE A 165 0.82 8.06 -5.78
C PHE A 165 0.70 9.03 -6.95
N ASN A 166 0.61 10.33 -6.65
CA ASN A 166 0.53 11.38 -7.65
C ASN A 166 1.54 12.49 -7.36
N GLY A 167 2.03 13.11 -8.41
CA GLY A 167 2.94 14.22 -8.30
C GLY A 167 3.26 14.85 -9.66
N HIS A 168 4.31 15.66 -9.69
CA HIS A 168 4.81 16.29 -10.91
C HIS A 168 6.34 16.28 -10.94
N ASN A 169 6.90 16.47 -12.12
CA ASN A 169 8.33 16.71 -12.27
C ASN A 169 8.62 18.23 -12.23
N SER A 170 9.91 18.60 -12.22
CA SER A 170 10.35 20.00 -12.24
C SER A 170 9.92 20.78 -13.50
N TYR A 171 9.41 20.11 -14.51
CA TYR A 171 8.87 20.71 -15.75
C TYR A 171 7.33 20.84 -15.73
N GLY A 172 6.69 20.53 -14.57
CA GLY A 172 5.23 20.62 -14.40
C GLY A 172 4.44 19.47 -15.04
N GLN A 173 5.11 18.37 -15.43
CA GLN A 173 4.42 17.21 -15.98
C GLN A 173 3.98 16.31 -14.83
N SER A 174 2.69 15.94 -14.82
CA SER A 174 2.14 15.04 -13.80
C SER A 174 2.57 13.60 -14.02
N TRP A 175 2.72 12.86 -12.92
CA TRP A 175 2.96 11.43 -12.92
C TRP A 175 2.03 10.74 -11.92
N THR A 176 1.71 9.48 -12.19
CA THR A 176 0.95 8.61 -11.30
C THR A 176 1.64 7.25 -11.24
N TYR A 177 1.73 6.68 -10.03
CA TYR A 177 2.28 5.37 -9.81
C TYR A 177 1.38 4.55 -8.88
N HIS A 178 1.29 3.24 -9.11
CA HIS A 178 0.47 2.32 -8.33
C HIS A 178 1.35 1.29 -7.62
N ALA A 179 1.06 1.06 -6.35
CA ALA A 179 1.67 -0.02 -5.58
C ALA A 179 0.63 -0.70 -4.69
N GLN A 180 0.94 -1.90 -4.21
CA GLN A 180 0.05 -2.65 -3.34
C GLN A 180 0.86 -3.31 -2.23
N ALA A 181 0.27 -3.36 -1.03
CA ALA A 181 0.81 -4.10 0.10
C ALA A 181 -0.31 -4.80 0.87
N PRO A 182 -0.12 -6.04 1.32
CA PRO A 182 -1.06 -6.68 2.24
C PRO A 182 -0.93 -6.03 3.61
N ILE A 183 -2.08 -5.78 4.26
CA ILE A 183 -2.16 -5.32 5.64
C ILE A 183 -3.14 -6.19 6.41
N PHE A 184 -2.92 -6.34 7.72
CA PHE A 184 -3.83 -7.01 8.62
C PHE A 184 -4.30 -6.01 9.67
N VAL A 185 -5.61 -5.90 9.82
CA VAL A 185 -6.29 -4.94 10.69
C VAL A 185 -6.96 -5.70 11.82
N GLY A 186 -6.64 -5.36 13.05
CA GLY A 186 -7.12 -6.12 14.20
C GLY A 186 -6.78 -5.47 15.53
N GLU A 187 -6.76 -6.30 16.56
CA GLU A 187 -6.32 -5.97 17.90
C GLU A 187 -4.87 -6.44 18.07
N TYR A 188 -3.95 -5.51 18.24
CA TYR A 188 -2.55 -5.74 18.48
C TYR A 188 -2.10 -4.93 19.69
N ASN A 189 -1.10 -5.39 20.39
CA ASN A 189 -0.60 -4.68 21.57
C ASN A 189 0.49 -3.68 21.16
N GLU A 190 0.11 -2.41 21.07
CA GLU A 190 1.03 -1.30 20.75
C GLU A 190 1.90 -0.85 21.94
N CYS A 191 1.63 -1.36 23.17
CA CYS A 191 2.45 -1.04 24.37
C CYS A 191 3.85 -1.68 24.35
N VAL A 192 4.08 -2.64 23.44
CA VAL A 192 5.39 -3.28 23.26
C VAL A 192 6.10 -2.64 22.08
N PRO A 193 7.27 -1.99 22.29
CA PRO A 193 8.03 -1.42 21.19
C PRO A 193 8.34 -2.45 20.11
N CYS A 194 8.17 -2.04 18.87
CA CYS A 194 8.58 -2.82 17.72
C CYS A 194 10.12 -2.78 17.61
N ASN A 195 10.80 -3.85 17.95
CA ASN A 195 12.26 -4.01 17.82
C ASN A 195 12.66 -4.54 16.45
#